data_9d2803c0a8ccfb74d0790e4daf6d703d
#
_entry.id   9d2803c0a8ccfb74d0790e4daf6d703d
#
_cell.length_a   1.000
_cell.length_b   1.000
_cell.length_c   1.000
_cell.angle_alpha   90.00
_cell.angle_beta   90.00
_cell.angle_gamma   90.00
#
_symmetry.space_group_name_H-M   'P 1'
#
loop_
_entity.id
_entity.type
_entity.pdbx_description
1 polymer ?
#
loop_
_entity_poly.entity_id
_entity_poly.type
_entity_poly.pdbx_seq_one_letter_code
_entity_poly.pdbx_strand_id
1 'polypeptide(L)'
;MNLTSICTQLQQDPDSLPWSEKVAAAASLTEGLGWKDKLPPQSAAVLGILAADSKWEVRKAVADVLHLVPESHFSELAAQLGADSHHFVRTSAQKALDRRSKAQVNRRRHGRGLKKAESEIERIAIAHGNEVATAVRDQAVRFFEGLVGGSVHELRAILTALRGDMDSLVQEITQGRAEHGTSKFVPRLRETMQFMEHLLEDMRSYTEFPQEQRHTEIVADLVRSALHMVQAGFADARKPLDGIHLSVDIPPDMTLPAARKPLVMALRNFIKNAHEAILEDDSRNGVGTIRISARRDGDHHEICIVDDGMGLDENELANVRKFIPGNSSKNNGTGYGLPIAQRYVTFHGGTLEIQSQDGKGTTVVVRLPAEIPE
;
A
#
# COMPACT_ATOMS: atom_id res chain seq x y z
N MET A 1 5.98 -7.58 37.28
CA MET A 1 6.37 -8.94 37.69
C MET A 1 7.27 -9.55 36.62
N ASN A 2 8.28 -10.35 37.01
CA ASN A 2 9.14 -11.04 36.05
C ASN A 2 8.35 -12.23 35.45
N LEU A 3 8.35 -12.41 34.14
CA LEU A 3 7.66 -13.47 33.40
C LEU A 3 7.96 -14.87 33.99
N THR A 4 9.21 -15.11 34.38
CA THR A 4 9.64 -16.35 35.01
C THR A 4 8.92 -16.62 36.34
N SER A 5 8.69 -15.58 37.14
CA SER A 5 7.95 -15.69 38.42
C SER A 5 6.49 -16.01 38.18
N ILE A 6 5.83 -15.37 37.20
CA ILE A 6 4.45 -15.64 36.84
C ILE A 6 4.29 -17.08 36.32
N CYS A 7 5.22 -17.55 35.48
CA CYS A 7 5.20 -18.92 34.97
C CYS A 7 5.33 -19.95 36.11
N THR A 8 6.23 -19.75 37.02
CA THR A 8 6.42 -20.70 38.19
C THR A 8 5.20 -20.70 39.09
N GLN A 9 4.61 -19.54 39.35
CA GLN A 9 3.45 -19.40 40.21
C GLN A 9 2.22 -20.11 39.61
N LEU A 10 1.92 -19.86 38.30
CA LEU A 10 0.79 -20.50 37.62
C LEU A 10 0.97 -22.01 37.42
N GLN A 11 2.21 -22.49 37.32
CA GLN A 11 2.48 -23.93 37.27
C GLN A 11 2.28 -24.63 38.62
N GLN A 12 2.54 -23.95 39.74
CA GLN A 12 2.35 -24.48 41.09
C GLN A 12 0.89 -24.39 41.52
N ASP A 13 0.23 -23.30 41.27
CA ASP A 13 -1.18 -23.07 41.58
C ASP A 13 -1.83 -22.21 40.50
N PRO A 14 -2.62 -22.82 39.59
CA PRO A 14 -3.32 -22.10 38.52
C PRO A 14 -4.27 -20.99 39.01
N ASP A 15 -4.76 -21.08 40.24
CA ASP A 15 -5.70 -20.11 40.80
C ASP A 15 -5.03 -19.04 41.69
N SER A 16 -3.72 -19.03 41.77
CA SER A 16 -2.92 -18.10 42.58
C SER A 16 -2.96 -16.66 42.10
N LEU A 17 -3.36 -16.40 40.83
CA LEU A 17 -3.43 -15.06 40.24
C LEU A 17 -4.87 -14.66 39.90
N PRO A 18 -5.23 -13.39 40.07
CA PRO A 18 -6.50 -12.87 39.57
C PRO A 18 -6.60 -13.00 38.04
N TRP A 19 -7.81 -13.20 37.53
CA TRP A 19 -8.04 -13.40 36.09
C TRP A 19 -7.47 -12.28 35.21
N SER A 20 -7.48 -11.02 35.68
CA SER A 20 -6.93 -9.88 34.96
C SER A 20 -5.41 -9.97 34.74
N GLU A 21 -4.68 -10.51 35.73
CA GLU A 21 -3.23 -10.76 35.61
C GLU A 21 -2.93 -11.96 34.71
N LYS A 22 -3.77 -12.98 34.74
CA LYS A 22 -3.71 -14.13 33.83
C LYS A 22 -3.91 -13.70 32.36
N VAL A 23 -4.84 -12.77 32.10
CA VAL A 23 -5.04 -12.16 30.77
C VAL A 23 -3.78 -11.41 30.30
N ALA A 24 -3.18 -10.59 31.16
CA ALA A 24 -1.94 -9.88 30.87
C ALA A 24 -0.77 -10.85 30.62
N ALA A 25 -0.69 -11.93 31.39
CA ALA A 25 0.32 -12.97 31.23
C ALA A 25 0.24 -13.66 29.86
N ALA A 26 -0.95 -13.97 29.34
CA ALA A 26 -1.12 -14.58 28.03
C ALA A 26 -0.50 -13.72 26.90
N ALA A 27 -0.68 -12.40 26.94
CA ALA A 27 -0.08 -11.47 25.99
C ALA A 27 1.44 -11.43 26.13
N SER A 28 1.96 -11.28 27.36
CA SER A 28 3.39 -11.19 27.63
C SER A 28 4.17 -12.46 27.30
N LEU A 29 3.56 -13.64 27.41
CA LEU A 29 4.18 -14.91 27.04
C LEU A 29 4.47 -15.06 25.54
N THR A 30 3.78 -14.30 24.71
CA THR A 30 3.90 -14.34 23.26
C THR A 30 4.52 -13.07 22.69
N GLU A 31 4.86 -12.09 23.53
CA GLU A 31 5.46 -10.82 23.10
C GLU A 31 6.82 -11.05 22.44
N GLY A 32 6.99 -10.51 21.24
CA GLY A 32 8.21 -10.66 20.44
C GLY A 32 8.39 -12.03 19.77
N LEU A 33 7.46 -12.97 19.95
CA LEU A 33 7.54 -14.30 19.32
C LEU A 33 6.91 -14.27 17.91
N GLY A 34 7.60 -14.92 16.97
CA GLY A 34 7.04 -15.31 15.69
C GLY A 34 6.72 -16.81 15.69
N TRP A 35 5.75 -17.24 14.92
CA TRP A 35 5.28 -18.64 14.83
C TRP A 35 6.36 -19.68 14.44
N LYS A 36 7.57 -19.25 14.03
CA LYS A 36 8.75 -20.10 13.78
C LYS A 36 9.67 -20.20 14.99
N ASP A 37 9.47 -19.36 15.98
CA ASP A 37 10.31 -19.34 17.15
C ASP A 37 9.97 -20.53 18.06
N LYS A 38 10.90 -20.90 18.89
CA LYS A 38 10.64 -21.93 19.91
C LYS A 38 10.07 -21.25 21.14
N LEU A 39 8.89 -21.63 21.53
CA LEU A 39 8.32 -21.23 22.81
C LEU A 39 9.10 -21.92 23.94
N PRO A 40 9.57 -21.20 24.96
CA PRO A 40 10.15 -21.83 26.13
C PRO A 40 9.19 -22.87 26.73
N PRO A 41 9.66 -24.05 27.15
CA PRO A 41 8.78 -25.13 27.68
C PRO A 41 7.86 -24.64 28.80
N GLN A 42 8.36 -23.76 29.66
CA GLN A 42 7.57 -23.17 30.75
C GLN A 42 6.44 -22.30 30.23
N SER A 43 6.69 -21.48 29.20
CA SER A 43 5.67 -20.63 28.57
C SER A 43 4.60 -21.46 27.85
N ALA A 44 5.00 -22.56 27.21
CA ALA A 44 4.07 -23.48 26.57
C ALA A 44 3.13 -24.13 27.58
N ALA A 45 3.66 -24.64 28.69
CA ALA A 45 2.86 -25.24 29.77
C ALA A 45 1.88 -24.24 30.37
N VAL A 46 2.30 -22.98 30.58
CA VAL A 46 1.43 -21.92 31.12
C VAL A 46 0.33 -21.54 30.13
N LEU A 47 0.61 -21.44 28.83
CA LEU A 47 -0.44 -21.22 27.83
C LEU A 47 -1.49 -22.34 27.83
N GLY A 48 -1.07 -23.60 28.02
CA GLY A 48 -1.99 -24.72 28.18
C GLY A 48 -2.88 -24.58 29.43
N ILE A 49 -2.31 -24.17 30.55
CA ILE A 49 -3.05 -23.92 31.82
C ILE A 49 -4.08 -22.80 31.60
N LEU A 50 -3.66 -21.67 31.02
CA LEU A 50 -4.54 -20.52 30.75
C LEU A 50 -5.64 -20.83 29.70
N ALA A 51 -5.36 -21.72 28.75
CA ALA A 51 -6.35 -22.18 27.78
C ALA A 51 -7.44 -23.07 28.40
N ALA A 52 -7.19 -23.63 29.57
CA ALA A 52 -8.13 -24.45 30.33
C ALA A 52 -8.73 -23.73 31.55
N ASP A 53 -8.46 -22.41 31.71
CA ASP A 53 -8.94 -21.64 32.87
C ASP A 53 -10.47 -21.62 32.95
N SER A 54 -11.01 -21.55 34.14
CA SER A 54 -12.46 -21.53 34.40
C SER A 54 -13.11 -20.25 33.80
N LYS A 55 -12.38 -19.13 33.77
CA LYS A 55 -12.83 -17.84 33.24
C LYS A 55 -12.65 -17.78 31.74
N TRP A 56 -13.73 -17.54 31.01
CA TRP A 56 -13.69 -17.42 29.56
C TRP A 56 -12.82 -16.24 29.04
N GLU A 57 -12.70 -15.16 29.83
CA GLU A 57 -11.85 -14.01 29.52
C GLU A 57 -10.38 -14.41 29.42
N VAL A 58 -9.91 -15.29 30.28
CA VAL A 58 -8.55 -15.82 30.27
C VAL A 58 -8.34 -16.70 29.03
N ARG A 59 -9.27 -17.65 28.78
CA ARG A 59 -9.21 -18.51 27.60
C ARG A 59 -9.27 -17.70 26.30
N LYS A 60 -10.08 -16.63 26.28
CA LYS A 60 -10.14 -15.70 25.14
C LYS A 60 -8.81 -14.99 24.91
N ALA A 61 -8.13 -14.54 25.97
CA ALA A 61 -6.82 -13.89 25.84
C ALA A 61 -5.79 -14.83 25.18
N VAL A 62 -5.79 -16.12 25.51
CA VAL A 62 -4.97 -17.12 24.83
C VAL A 62 -5.38 -17.27 23.36
N ALA A 63 -6.68 -17.29 23.07
CA ALA A 63 -7.19 -17.37 21.70
C ALA A 63 -6.78 -16.14 20.85
N ASP A 64 -6.75 -14.94 21.42
CA ASP A 64 -6.34 -13.72 20.73
C ASP A 64 -4.87 -13.75 20.29
N VAL A 65 -3.99 -14.35 21.08
CA VAL A 65 -2.54 -14.49 20.78
C VAL A 65 -2.17 -15.80 20.08
N LEU A 66 -3.13 -16.69 19.85
CA LEU A 66 -2.91 -18.01 19.29
C LEU A 66 -2.15 -17.99 17.95
N HIS A 67 -2.36 -16.95 17.12
CA HIS A 67 -1.68 -16.81 15.83
C HIS A 67 -0.15 -16.59 15.95
N LEU A 68 0.37 -16.23 17.14
CA LEU A 68 1.78 -16.05 17.45
C LEU A 68 2.40 -17.34 18.03
N VAL A 69 1.58 -18.29 18.47
CA VAL A 69 2.06 -19.54 19.07
C VAL A 69 2.80 -20.40 18.04
N PRO A 70 3.98 -20.96 18.37
CA PRO A 70 4.75 -21.83 17.48
C PRO A 70 3.97 -23.09 17.05
N GLU A 71 4.31 -23.62 15.86
CA GLU A 71 3.61 -24.76 15.24
C GLU A 71 3.50 -25.98 16.15
N SER A 72 4.52 -26.23 16.97
CA SER A 72 4.57 -27.38 17.91
C SER A 72 3.43 -27.41 18.93
N HIS A 73 2.85 -26.26 19.26
CA HIS A 73 1.78 -26.13 20.28
C HIS A 73 0.48 -25.56 19.69
N PHE A 74 0.55 -25.06 18.46
CA PHE A 74 -0.57 -24.36 17.82
C PHE A 74 -1.77 -25.28 17.59
N SER A 75 -1.54 -26.47 17.02
CA SER A 75 -2.63 -27.35 16.59
C SER A 75 -3.49 -27.83 17.77
N GLU A 76 -2.87 -28.13 18.90
CA GLU A 76 -3.55 -28.57 20.11
C GLU A 76 -4.39 -27.43 20.71
N LEU A 77 -3.78 -26.26 20.94
CA LEU A 77 -4.47 -25.10 21.49
C LEU A 77 -5.58 -24.58 20.55
N ALA A 78 -5.36 -24.65 19.25
CA ALA A 78 -6.37 -24.25 18.26
C ALA A 78 -7.59 -25.17 18.27
N ALA A 79 -7.39 -26.48 18.41
CA ALA A 79 -8.48 -27.43 18.53
C ALA A 79 -9.26 -27.23 19.84
N GLN A 80 -8.56 -27.05 20.95
CA GLN A 80 -9.15 -26.82 22.27
C GLN A 80 -10.00 -25.53 22.29
N LEU A 81 -9.42 -24.39 21.89
CA LEU A 81 -10.08 -23.08 21.93
C LEU A 81 -11.13 -22.92 20.82
N GLY A 82 -10.98 -23.64 19.71
CA GLY A 82 -11.97 -23.70 18.63
C GLY A 82 -13.25 -24.47 19.01
N ALA A 83 -13.15 -25.42 19.96
CA ALA A 83 -14.26 -26.19 20.51
C ALA A 83 -14.78 -25.63 21.86
N ASP A 84 -14.33 -24.46 22.31
CA ASP A 84 -14.70 -23.86 23.59
C ASP A 84 -16.22 -23.65 23.71
N SER A 85 -16.75 -23.81 24.92
CA SER A 85 -18.16 -23.58 25.19
C SER A 85 -18.59 -22.12 24.98
N HIS A 86 -17.67 -21.16 25.17
CA HIS A 86 -17.97 -19.74 25.10
C HIS A 86 -17.78 -19.18 23.67
N HIS A 87 -18.81 -18.49 23.15
CA HIS A 87 -18.81 -17.97 21.77
C HIS A 87 -17.62 -17.03 21.46
N PHE A 88 -17.28 -16.12 22.38
CA PHE A 88 -16.18 -15.17 22.13
C PHE A 88 -14.82 -15.86 22.06
N VAL A 89 -14.61 -16.95 22.79
CA VAL A 89 -13.36 -17.74 22.70
C VAL A 89 -13.25 -18.39 21.32
N ARG A 90 -14.32 -19.08 20.87
CA ARG A 90 -14.35 -19.70 19.54
C ARG A 90 -14.13 -18.68 18.43
N THR A 91 -14.76 -17.51 18.54
CA THR A 91 -14.62 -16.43 17.54
C THR A 91 -13.19 -15.90 17.47
N SER A 92 -12.52 -15.72 18.62
CA SER A 92 -11.11 -15.30 18.67
C SER A 92 -10.18 -16.38 18.12
N ALA A 93 -10.41 -17.63 18.44
CA ALA A 93 -9.64 -18.75 17.91
C ALA A 93 -9.77 -18.83 16.36
N GLN A 94 -10.99 -18.68 15.82
CA GLN A 94 -11.22 -18.66 14.38
C GLN A 94 -10.49 -17.49 13.69
N LYS A 95 -10.54 -16.29 14.27
CA LYS A 95 -9.80 -15.13 13.75
C LYS A 95 -8.29 -15.37 13.74
N ALA A 96 -7.76 -16.04 14.76
CA ALA A 96 -6.34 -16.39 14.82
C ALA A 96 -5.94 -17.40 13.74
N LEU A 97 -6.78 -18.41 13.48
CA LEU A 97 -6.62 -19.35 12.37
C LEU A 97 -6.60 -18.65 11.01
N ASP A 98 -7.54 -17.74 10.78
CA ASP A 98 -7.63 -16.97 9.53
C ASP A 98 -6.40 -16.08 9.32
N ARG A 99 -5.92 -15.40 10.38
CA ARG A 99 -4.69 -14.59 10.34
C ARG A 99 -3.49 -15.44 9.97
N ARG A 100 -3.35 -16.61 10.57
CA ARG A 100 -2.23 -17.53 10.32
C ARG A 100 -2.28 -18.09 8.90
N SER A 101 -3.45 -18.49 8.42
CA SER A 101 -3.65 -18.98 7.06
C SER A 101 -3.27 -17.91 6.03
N LYS A 102 -3.74 -16.66 6.21
CA LYS A 102 -3.38 -15.53 5.34
C LYS A 102 -1.87 -15.27 5.35
N ALA A 103 -1.24 -15.30 6.53
CA ALA A 103 0.22 -15.12 6.64
C ALA A 103 0.98 -16.24 5.92
N GLN A 104 0.50 -17.48 5.97
CA GLN A 104 1.10 -18.63 5.30
C GLN A 104 0.96 -18.56 3.77
N VAL A 105 -0.21 -18.13 3.27
CA VAL A 105 -0.45 -17.89 1.83
C VAL A 105 0.46 -16.77 1.31
N ASN A 106 0.56 -15.66 2.04
CA ASN A 106 1.42 -14.54 1.66
C ASN A 106 2.90 -14.96 1.61
N ARG A 107 3.38 -15.75 2.58
CA ARG A 107 4.76 -16.29 2.55
C ARG A 107 5.02 -17.21 1.36
N ARG A 108 4.07 -18.07 1.00
CA ARG A 108 4.20 -18.93 -0.18
C ARG A 108 4.28 -18.11 -1.46
N ARG A 109 3.52 -17.01 -1.56
CA ARG A 109 3.60 -16.06 -2.69
C ARG A 109 4.96 -15.37 -2.76
N HIS A 110 5.47 -14.84 -1.64
CA HIS A 110 6.80 -14.19 -1.58
C HIS A 110 7.94 -15.16 -1.88
N GLY A 111 7.90 -16.37 -1.33
CA GLY A 111 8.91 -17.39 -1.62
C GLY A 111 8.93 -17.86 -3.09
N ARG A 112 7.77 -17.85 -3.77
CA ARG A 112 7.70 -18.14 -5.22
C ARG A 112 8.27 -16.98 -6.04
N GLY A 113 8.03 -15.73 -5.65
CA GLY A 113 8.57 -14.54 -6.30
C GLY A 113 10.09 -14.50 -6.26
N LEU A 114 10.70 -14.74 -5.10
CA LEU A 114 12.15 -14.80 -4.93
C LEU A 114 12.77 -15.92 -5.78
N LYS A 115 12.23 -17.13 -5.73
CA LYS A 115 12.70 -18.25 -6.56
C LYS A 115 12.59 -17.97 -8.06
N LYS A 116 11.51 -17.28 -8.48
CA LYS A 116 11.36 -16.87 -9.87
C LYS A 116 12.40 -15.84 -10.26
N ALA A 117 12.67 -14.84 -9.41
CA ALA A 117 13.70 -13.83 -9.66
C ALA A 117 15.11 -14.47 -9.73
N GLU A 118 15.43 -15.38 -8.82
CA GLU A 118 16.68 -16.14 -8.85
C GLU A 118 16.84 -16.94 -10.16
N SER A 119 15.79 -17.65 -10.57
CA SER A 119 15.75 -18.40 -11.83
C SER A 119 15.93 -17.51 -13.07
N GLU A 120 15.37 -16.31 -13.09
CA GLU A 120 15.55 -15.36 -14.19
C GLU A 120 16.98 -14.79 -14.22
N ILE A 121 17.57 -14.49 -13.05
CA ILE A 121 18.97 -14.06 -12.98
C ILE A 121 19.90 -15.17 -13.48
N GLU A 122 19.62 -16.43 -13.16
CA GLU A 122 20.37 -17.57 -13.65
C GLU A 122 20.26 -17.73 -15.17
N ARG A 123 19.08 -17.53 -15.75
CA ARG A 123 18.87 -17.49 -17.20
C ARG A 123 19.66 -16.36 -17.87
N ILE A 124 19.70 -15.17 -17.28
CA ILE A 124 20.50 -14.04 -17.76
C ILE A 124 21.99 -14.42 -17.71
N ALA A 125 22.47 -15.09 -16.66
CA ALA A 125 23.83 -15.53 -16.54
C ALA A 125 24.22 -16.53 -17.65
N ILE A 126 23.32 -17.46 -17.98
CA ILE A 126 23.53 -18.44 -19.05
C ILE A 126 23.52 -17.76 -20.43
N ALA A 127 22.60 -16.81 -20.66
CA ALA A 127 22.41 -16.17 -21.95
C ALA A 127 23.45 -15.06 -22.25
N HIS A 128 23.85 -14.30 -21.23
CA HIS A 128 24.62 -13.06 -21.39
C HIS A 128 25.89 -12.98 -20.53
N GLY A 129 26.18 -14.02 -19.75
CA GLY A 129 27.36 -14.12 -18.88
C GLY A 129 27.12 -13.57 -17.45
N ASN A 130 28.01 -14.00 -16.55
CA ASN A 130 27.89 -13.68 -15.11
C ASN A 130 28.02 -12.18 -14.78
N GLU A 131 28.79 -11.43 -15.55
CA GLU A 131 28.97 -9.99 -15.35
C GLU A 131 27.63 -9.25 -15.53
N VAL A 132 26.89 -9.58 -16.60
CA VAL A 132 25.56 -8.99 -16.87
C VAL A 132 24.57 -9.40 -15.79
N ALA A 133 24.56 -10.67 -15.39
CA ALA A 133 23.69 -11.16 -14.32
C ALA A 133 23.97 -10.48 -12.99
N THR A 134 25.26 -10.25 -12.67
CA THR A 134 25.67 -9.51 -11.46
C THR A 134 25.24 -8.06 -11.52
N ALA A 135 25.45 -7.38 -12.66
CA ALA A 135 25.00 -5.99 -12.83
C ALA A 135 23.48 -5.85 -12.70
N VAL A 136 22.70 -6.77 -13.26
CA VAL A 136 21.24 -6.80 -13.11
C VAL A 136 20.83 -7.03 -11.66
N ARG A 137 21.50 -7.96 -10.96
CA ARG A 137 21.25 -8.22 -9.53
C ARG A 137 21.52 -6.97 -8.68
N ASP A 138 22.69 -6.34 -8.87
CA ASP A 138 23.09 -5.15 -8.13
C ASP A 138 22.15 -3.96 -8.40
N GLN A 139 21.69 -3.83 -9.64
CA GLN A 139 20.70 -2.83 -10.00
C GLN A 139 19.35 -3.09 -9.33
N ALA A 140 18.90 -4.35 -9.30
CA ALA A 140 17.68 -4.76 -8.61
C ALA A 140 17.77 -4.50 -7.10
N VAL A 141 18.91 -4.78 -6.47
CA VAL A 141 19.15 -4.51 -5.05
C VAL A 141 19.09 -2.99 -4.77
N ARG A 142 19.83 -2.17 -5.54
CA ARG A 142 19.79 -0.70 -5.40
C ARG A 142 18.39 -0.13 -5.60
N PHE A 143 17.66 -0.66 -6.56
CA PHE A 143 16.28 -0.29 -6.81
C PHE A 143 15.38 -0.64 -5.62
N PHE A 144 15.53 -1.84 -5.07
CA PHE A 144 14.78 -2.28 -3.89
C PHE A 144 15.13 -1.47 -2.65
N GLU A 145 16.41 -1.17 -2.41
CA GLU A 145 16.88 -0.30 -1.31
C GLU A 145 16.29 1.10 -1.43
N GLY A 146 16.26 1.69 -2.63
CA GLY A 146 15.63 2.98 -2.87
C GLY A 146 14.12 2.97 -2.60
N LEU A 147 13.43 1.93 -3.05
CA LEU A 147 12.00 1.74 -2.85
C LEU A 147 11.65 1.55 -1.36
N VAL A 148 12.38 0.66 -0.68
CA VAL A 148 12.14 0.38 0.75
C VAL A 148 12.59 1.56 1.61
N GLY A 149 13.74 2.16 1.30
CA GLY A 149 14.29 3.29 2.07
C GLY A 149 13.34 4.49 2.08
N GLY A 150 12.85 4.91 0.90
CA GLY A 150 11.88 6.00 0.77
C GLY A 150 10.58 5.70 1.51
N SER A 151 10.00 4.52 1.27
CA SER A 151 8.73 4.12 1.89
C SER A 151 8.81 3.98 3.40
N VAL A 152 9.91 3.43 3.93
CA VAL A 152 10.11 3.31 5.39
C VAL A 152 10.27 4.67 6.04
N HIS A 153 10.97 5.61 5.38
CA HIS A 153 11.11 6.97 5.88
C HIS A 153 9.76 7.69 5.94
N GLU A 154 8.97 7.55 4.90
CA GLU A 154 7.64 8.16 4.81
C GLU A 154 6.66 7.55 5.82
N LEU A 155 6.61 6.23 5.95
CA LEU A 155 5.81 5.56 6.98
C LEU A 155 6.21 6.00 8.39
N ARG A 156 7.50 6.19 8.65
CA ARG A 156 7.98 6.69 9.95
C ARG A 156 7.52 8.12 10.22
N ALA A 157 7.56 9.00 9.21
CA ALA A 157 7.07 10.37 9.33
C ALA A 157 5.57 10.41 9.63
N ILE A 158 4.76 9.59 8.91
CA ILE A 158 3.33 9.44 9.13
C ILE A 158 3.03 8.95 10.55
N LEU A 159 3.71 7.89 11.01
CA LEU A 159 3.51 7.35 12.36
C LEU A 159 3.91 8.35 13.45
N THR A 160 4.95 9.17 13.22
CA THR A 160 5.37 10.22 14.16
C THR A 160 4.32 11.33 14.26
N ALA A 161 3.76 11.78 13.12
CA ALA A 161 2.69 12.77 13.09
C ALA A 161 1.42 12.25 13.77
N LEU A 162 1.01 11.03 13.46
CA LEU A 162 -0.16 10.36 14.05
C LEU A 162 -0.02 10.24 15.57
N ARG A 163 1.15 9.85 16.06
CA ARG A 163 1.44 9.76 17.49
C ARG A 163 1.36 11.13 18.17
N GLY A 164 1.94 12.18 17.57
CA GLY A 164 1.88 13.54 18.10
C GLY A 164 0.44 14.08 18.18
N ASP A 165 -0.37 13.83 17.15
CA ASP A 165 -1.78 14.24 17.16
C ASP A 165 -2.61 13.44 18.18
N MET A 166 -2.33 12.13 18.36
CA MET A 166 -2.94 11.32 19.42
C MET A 166 -2.58 11.81 20.82
N ASP A 167 -1.30 12.05 21.08
CA ASP A 167 -0.83 12.55 22.38
C ASP A 167 -1.48 13.91 22.72
N SER A 168 -1.61 14.78 21.71
CA SER A 168 -2.26 16.09 21.84
C SER A 168 -3.77 15.95 22.11
N LEU A 169 -4.45 15.02 21.45
CA LEU A 169 -5.87 14.72 21.69
C LEU A 169 -6.10 14.18 23.12
N VAL A 170 -5.24 13.26 23.56
CA VAL A 170 -5.29 12.71 24.93
C VAL A 170 -5.11 13.84 25.95
N GLN A 171 -4.17 14.76 25.69
CA GLN A 171 -3.96 15.92 26.57
C GLN A 171 -5.17 16.85 26.61
N GLU A 172 -5.83 17.15 25.48
CA GLU A 172 -7.07 17.94 25.45
C GLU A 172 -8.19 17.28 26.27
N ILE A 173 -8.38 15.96 26.12
CA ILE A 173 -9.39 15.20 26.87
C ILE A 173 -9.08 15.22 28.36
N THR A 174 -7.83 14.98 28.75
CA THR A 174 -7.39 14.93 30.16
C THR A 174 -7.55 16.29 30.86
N GLN A 175 -7.36 17.38 30.09
CA GLN A 175 -7.52 18.75 30.61
C GLN A 175 -8.98 19.26 30.55
N GLY A 176 -9.94 18.45 30.17
CA GLY A 176 -11.34 18.81 30.07
C GLY A 176 -11.62 19.89 29.01
N ARG A 177 -10.71 20.09 28.06
CA ARG A 177 -10.85 21.10 26.99
C ARG A 177 -11.49 20.55 25.73
N ALA A 178 -11.61 19.24 25.59
CA ALA A 178 -12.27 18.62 24.47
C ALA A 178 -13.78 18.59 24.70
N GLU A 179 -14.51 19.55 24.18
CA GLU A 179 -15.95 19.40 23.94
C GLU A 179 -16.13 18.37 22.82
N HIS A 180 -17.12 17.48 23.00
CA HIS A 180 -17.41 16.41 22.03
C HIS A 180 -17.62 16.99 20.62
N GLY A 181 -16.68 16.71 19.70
CA GLY A 181 -16.75 17.07 18.29
C GLY A 181 -15.98 18.32 17.85
N THR A 182 -15.35 19.07 18.75
CA THR A 182 -14.61 20.32 18.42
C THR A 182 -13.10 20.18 18.38
N SER A 183 -12.53 19.01 18.73
CA SER A 183 -11.07 18.83 18.66
C SER A 183 -10.56 18.88 17.24
N LYS A 184 -9.63 19.81 16.98
CA LYS A 184 -8.93 19.96 15.70
C LYS A 184 -8.04 18.77 15.33
N PHE A 185 -7.72 17.90 16.29
CA PHE A 185 -6.85 16.75 16.07
C PHE A 185 -7.57 15.57 15.42
N VAL A 186 -8.88 15.42 15.62
CA VAL A 186 -9.67 14.33 15.02
C VAL A 186 -9.69 14.38 13.48
N PRO A 187 -9.94 15.54 12.83
CA PRO A 187 -9.82 15.65 11.38
C PRO A 187 -8.39 15.32 10.89
N ARG A 188 -7.35 15.83 11.55
CA ARG A 188 -5.95 15.58 11.18
C ARG A 188 -5.57 14.11 11.29
N LEU A 189 -5.98 13.43 12.36
CA LEU A 189 -5.80 11.98 12.51
C LEU A 189 -6.45 11.22 11.35
N ARG A 190 -7.66 11.61 10.97
CA ARG A 190 -8.36 10.99 9.85
C ARG A 190 -7.63 11.20 8.52
N GLU A 191 -7.18 12.42 8.24
CA GLU A 191 -6.39 12.74 7.05
C GLU A 191 -5.09 11.94 7.00
N THR A 192 -4.36 11.85 8.13
CA THR A 192 -3.13 11.08 8.23
C THR A 192 -3.36 9.58 8.00
N MET A 193 -4.45 9.03 8.54
CA MET A 193 -4.84 7.64 8.30
C MET A 193 -5.21 7.39 6.83
N GLN A 194 -5.98 8.29 6.21
CA GLN A 194 -6.32 8.20 4.79
C GLN A 194 -5.07 8.26 3.89
N PHE A 195 -4.12 9.14 4.20
CA PHE A 195 -2.85 9.21 3.48
C PHE A 195 -2.07 7.89 3.60
N MET A 196 -2.02 7.30 4.79
CA MET A 196 -1.37 5.99 4.99
C MET A 196 -2.05 4.87 4.20
N GLU A 197 -3.38 4.84 4.15
CA GLU A 197 -4.14 3.88 3.34
C GLU A 197 -3.82 4.03 1.85
N HIS A 198 -3.78 5.27 1.35
CA HIS A 198 -3.41 5.56 -0.04
C HIS A 198 -1.97 5.12 -0.35
N LEU A 199 -1.02 5.42 0.54
CA LEU A 199 0.38 5.00 0.36
C LEU A 199 0.50 3.47 0.29
N LEU A 200 -0.18 2.73 1.19
CA LEU A 200 -0.17 1.27 1.20
C LEU A 200 -0.80 0.68 -0.07
N GLU A 201 -1.89 1.27 -0.57
CA GLU A 201 -2.53 0.83 -1.81
C GLU A 201 -1.65 1.13 -3.04
N ASP A 202 -0.99 2.29 -3.08
CA ASP A 202 -0.03 2.64 -4.12
C ASP A 202 1.17 1.68 -4.13
N MET A 203 1.76 1.39 -2.96
CA MET A 203 2.83 0.39 -2.83
C MET A 203 2.38 -0.98 -3.32
N ARG A 204 1.17 -1.38 -2.97
CA ARG A 204 0.57 -2.63 -3.43
C ARG A 204 0.39 -2.65 -4.95
N SER A 205 -0.21 -1.60 -5.51
CA SER A 205 -0.43 -1.44 -6.95
C SER A 205 0.88 -1.43 -7.74
N TYR A 206 1.95 -0.89 -7.15
CA TYR A 206 3.29 -0.93 -7.74
C TYR A 206 3.91 -2.32 -7.71
N THR A 207 3.72 -3.10 -6.64
CA THR A 207 4.34 -4.42 -6.48
C THR A 207 3.57 -5.55 -7.16
N GLU A 208 2.24 -5.44 -7.25
CA GLU A 208 1.41 -6.44 -7.93
C GLU A 208 1.49 -6.28 -9.46
N PHE A 209 1.67 -7.41 -10.16
CA PHE A 209 1.64 -7.41 -11.62
C PHE A 209 0.18 -7.48 -12.09
N PRO A 210 -0.24 -6.66 -13.08
CA PRO A 210 -1.57 -6.80 -13.67
C PRO A 210 -1.73 -8.20 -14.25
N GLN A 211 -2.80 -8.90 -13.86
CA GLN A 211 -3.15 -10.22 -14.40
C GLN A 211 -4.32 -10.15 -15.39
N GLU A 212 -4.78 -8.95 -15.68
CA GLU A 212 -5.92 -8.69 -16.54
C GLU A 212 -5.56 -8.95 -18.01
N GLN A 213 -6.43 -9.67 -18.70
CA GLN A 213 -6.29 -9.92 -20.15
C GLN A 213 -6.56 -8.64 -20.92
N ARG A 214 -5.90 -8.50 -22.06
CA ARG A 214 -6.16 -7.37 -22.97
C ARG A 214 -7.34 -7.69 -23.86
N HIS A 215 -8.24 -6.72 -23.97
CA HIS A 215 -9.38 -6.73 -24.86
C HIS A 215 -9.37 -5.49 -25.74
N THR A 216 -10.13 -5.51 -26.83
CA THR A 216 -10.32 -4.31 -27.65
C THR A 216 -11.15 -3.30 -26.87
N GLU A 217 -10.54 -2.17 -26.52
CA GLU A 217 -11.13 -1.09 -25.72
C GLU A 217 -11.24 0.19 -26.54
N ILE A 218 -12.31 0.97 -26.35
CA ILE A 218 -12.50 2.27 -26.96
C ILE A 218 -11.71 3.31 -26.14
N VAL A 219 -10.79 4.03 -26.79
CA VAL A 219 -9.91 5.00 -26.12
C VAL A 219 -10.68 6.09 -25.39
N ALA A 220 -11.75 6.62 -26.03
CA ALA A 220 -12.60 7.65 -25.43
C ALA A 220 -13.27 7.17 -24.13
N ASP A 221 -13.63 5.87 -24.03
CA ASP A 221 -14.24 5.31 -22.83
C ASP A 221 -13.22 5.10 -21.70
N LEU A 222 -11.98 4.75 -22.03
CA LEU A 222 -10.88 4.67 -21.06
C LEU A 222 -10.60 6.05 -20.46
N VAL A 223 -10.47 7.07 -21.28
CA VAL A 223 -10.24 8.45 -20.85
C VAL A 223 -11.42 8.97 -20.02
N ARG A 224 -12.66 8.71 -20.44
CA ARG A 224 -13.87 9.09 -19.68
C ARG A 224 -13.89 8.44 -18.30
N SER A 225 -13.53 7.17 -18.21
CA SER A 225 -13.44 6.45 -16.93
C SER A 225 -12.39 7.05 -16.01
N ALA A 226 -11.21 7.39 -16.55
CA ALA A 226 -10.14 8.04 -15.82
C ALA A 226 -10.55 9.43 -15.30
N LEU A 227 -11.18 10.24 -16.15
CA LEU A 227 -11.71 11.56 -15.79
C LEU A 227 -12.75 11.47 -14.66
N HIS A 228 -13.69 10.55 -14.76
CA HIS A 228 -14.69 10.35 -13.71
C HIS A 228 -14.05 10.01 -12.36
N MET A 229 -13.01 9.14 -12.34
CA MET A 229 -12.28 8.81 -11.11
C MET A 229 -11.55 10.02 -10.53
N VAL A 230 -10.95 10.88 -11.37
CA VAL A 230 -10.28 12.10 -10.93
C VAL A 230 -11.29 13.07 -10.32
N GLN A 231 -12.40 13.33 -11.02
CA GLN A 231 -13.46 14.23 -10.55
C GLN A 231 -14.05 13.77 -9.21
N ALA A 232 -14.33 12.48 -9.05
CA ALA A 232 -14.81 11.91 -7.80
C ALA A 232 -13.80 12.13 -6.65
N GLY A 233 -12.50 11.87 -6.89
CA GLY A 233 -11.46 12.08 -5.87
C GLY A 233 -11.30 13.55 -5.45
N PHE A 234 -11.41 14.51 -6.39
CA PHE A 234 -11.35 15.93 -6.05
C PHE A 234 -12.62 16.40 -5.33
N ALA A 235 -13.80 15.89 -5.70
CA ALA A 235 -15.06 16.17 -5.00
C ALA A 235 -15.03 15.70 -3.55
N ASP A 236 -14.55 14.48 -3.31
CA ASP A 236 -14.37 13.92 -1.97
C ASP A 236 -13.37 14.75 -1.13
N ALA A 237 -12.32 15.26 -1.75
CA ALA A 237 -11.33 16.13 -1.14
C ALA A 237 -11.80 17.60 -1.01
N ARG A 238 -13.03 17.93 -1.47
CA ARG A 238 -13.59 19.30 -1.51
C ARG A 238 -12.69 20.32 -2.22
N LYS A 239 -11.95 19.89 -3.23
CA LYS A 239 -11.13 20.75 -4.06
C LYS A 239 -11.94 21.20 -5.28
N PRO A 240 -12.15 22.50 -5.52
CA PRO A 240 -12.94 22.99 -6.64
C PRO A 240 -12.21 22.71 -7.97
N LEU A 241 -12.96 22.29 -8.99
CA LEU A 241 -12.46 22.09 -10.36
C LEU A 241 -13.07 23.09 -11.33
N ASP A 242 -13.92 24.02 -10.86
CA ASP A 242 -14.72 24.92 -11.69
C ASP A 242 -13.86 25.88 -12.54
N GLY A 243 -12.62 26.14 -12.13
CA GLY A 243 -11.65 26.96 -12.86
C GLY A 243 -10.88 26.23 -13.95
N ILE A 244 -11.00 24.89 -14.05
CA ILE A 244 -10.20 24.10 -14.97
C ILE A 244 -11.00 23.74 -16.21
N HIS A 245 -10.57 24.30 -17.37
CA HIS A 245 -11.18 23.97 -18.65
C HIS A 245 -10.61 22.67 -19.21
N LEU A 246 -11.48 21.67 -19.39
CA LEU A 246 -11.12 20.37 -19.95
C LEU A 246 -11.54 20.28 -21.43
N SER A 247 -10.57 19.98 -22.32
CA SER A 247 -10.81 19.71 -23.74
C SER A 247 -10.39 18.29 -24.07
N VAL A 248 -11.29 17.50 -24.68
CA VAL A 248 -11.03 16.12 -25.09
C VAL A 248 -11.26 15.98 -26.60
N ASP A 249 -10.20 15.64 -27.33
CA ASP A 249 -10.19 15.45 -28.77
C ASP A 249 -9.71 14.04 -29.12
N ILE A 250 -10.63 13.09 -29.13
CA ILE A 250 -10.36 11.67 -29.36
C ILE A 250 -11.36 11.15 -30.39
N PRO A 251 -10.90 10.48 -31.49
CA PRO A 251 -11.80 9.85 -32.43
C PRO A 251 -12.73 8.85 -31.71
N PRO A 252 -14.06 8.91 -31.94
CA PRO A 252 -15.03 8.14 -31.17
C PRO A 252 -14.94 6.62 -31.41
N ASP A 253 -14.41 6.21 -32.56
CA ASP A 253 -14.22 4.83 -33.00
C ASP A 253 -12.81 4.29 -32.79
N MET A 254 -11.91 5.10 -32.19
CA MET A 254 -10.54 4.68 -31.93
C MET A 254 -10.52 3.58 -30.87
N THR A 255 -9.96 2.44 -31.24
CA THR A 255 -9.81 1.27 -30.36
C THR A 255 -8.34 0.85 -30.25
N LEU A 256 -7.98 0.25 -29.10
CA LEU A 256 -6.67 -0.36 -28.89
C LEU A 256 -6.80 -1.62 -28.00
N PRO A 257 -5.86 -2.58 -28.12
CA PRO A 257 -5.82 -3.74 -27.24
C PRO A 257 -5.29 -3.36 -25.86
N ALA A 258 -6.16 -3.35 -24.84
CA ALA A 258 -5.76 -2.96 -23.50
C ALA A 258 -6.37 -3.85 -22.41
N ALA A 259 -5.63 -3.97 -21.32
CA ALA A 259 -6.15 -4.32 -20.01
C ALA A 259 -6.79 -3.06 -19.42
N ARG A 260 -8.13 -3.04 -19.35
CA ARG A 260 -8.89 -1.83 -19.03
C ARG A 260 -8.46 -1.15 -17.73
N LYS A 261 -8.46 -1.89 -16.63
CA LYS A 261 -8.18 -1.33 -15.31
C LYS A 261 -6.77 -0.73 -15.20
N PRO A 262 -5.67 -1.42 -15.56
CA PRO A 262 -4.34 -0.84 -15.53
C PRO A 262 -4.20 0.42 -16.38
N LEU A 263 -4.76 0.44 -17.61
CA LEU A 263 -4.63 1.60 -18.49
C LEU A 263 -5.45 2.80 -17.97
N VAL A 264 -6.68 2.57 -17.48
CA VAL A 264 -7.48 3.62 -16.82
C VAL A 264 -6.74 4.21 -15.62
N MET A 265 -6.07 3.38 -14.81
CA MET A 265 -5.29 3.87 -13.67
C MET A 265 -4.07 4.68 -14.09
N ALA A 266 -3.39 4.31 -15.18
CA ALA A 266 -2.30 5.11 -15.73
C ALA A 266 -2.80 6.49 -16.18
N LEU A 267 -3.85 6.52 -16.99
CA LEU A 267 -4.47 7.77 -17.47
C LEU A 267 -4.96 8.65 -16.32
N ARG A 268 -5.61 8.03 -15.30
CA ARG A 268 -6.02 8.73 -14.08
C ARG A 268 -4.84 9.43 -13.39
N ASN A 269 -3.70 8.77 -13.27
CA ASN A 269 -2.53 9.35 -12.60
C ASN A 269 -1.99 10.57 -13.39
N PHE A 270 -1.95 10.50 -14.72
CA PHE A 270 -1.53 11.64 -15.54
C PHE A 270 -2.52 12.81 -15.45
N ILE A 271 -3.82 12.53 -15.58
CA ILE A 271 -4.89 13.54 -15.50
C ILE A 271 -4.93 14.17 -14.10
N LYS A 272 -4.79 13.38 -13.04
CA LYS A 272 -4.70 13.89 -11.66
C LYS A 272 -3.51 14.83 -11.50
N ASN A 273 -2.33 14.45 -11.99
CA ASN A 273 -1.14 15.28 -11.90
C ASN A 273 -1.32 16.63 -12.64
N ALA A 274 -1.98 16.62 -13.80
CA ALA A 274 -2.31 17.83 -14.55
C ALA A 274 -3.23 18.77 -13.76
N HIS A 275 -4.28 18.23 -13.12
CA HIS A 275 -5.16 19.02 -12.26
C HIS A 275 -4.41 19.60 -11.05
N GLU A 276 -3.58 18.80 -10.40
CA GLU A 276 -2.78 19.22 -9.25
C GLU A 276 -1.80 20.32 -9.65
N ALA A 277 -1.13 20.23 -10.81
CA ALA A 277 -0.20 21.22 -11.29
C ALA A 277 -0.86 22.60 -11.54
N ILE A 278 -2.13 22.62 -11.92
CA ILE A 278 -2.92 23.85 -12.07
C ILE A 278 -3.36 24.39 -10.70
N LEU A 279 -3.84 23.50 -9.80
CA LEU A 279 -4.34 23.91 -8.49
C LEU A 279 -3.23 24.36 -7.53
N GLU A 280 -2.01 23.86 -7.70
CA GLU A 280 -0.84 24.20 -6.90
C GLU A 280 -0.11 25.45 -7.44
N ASP A 281 -0.50 25.97 -8.59
CA ASP A 281 0.01 27.23 -9.15
C ASP A 281 -0.69 28.43 -8.51
N ASP A 282 -0.09 28.98 -7.48
CA ASP A 282 -0.62 30.16 -6.76
C ASP A 282 -0.86 31.39 -7.67
N SER A 283 -0.12 31.49 -8.78
CA SER A 283 -0.26 32.62 -9.74
C SER A 283 -1.55 32.55 -10.53
N ARG A 284 -2.17 31.37 -10.66
CA ARG A 284 -3.35 31.13 -11.50
C ARG A 284 -4.66 31.04 -10.72
N ASN A 285 -4.62 31.06 -9.40
CA ASN A 285 -5.82 30.92 -8.56
C ASN A 285 -6.72 29.72 -8.93
N GLY A 286 -6.11 28.58 -9.33
CA GLY A 286 -6.84 27.39 -9.74
C GLY A 286 -7.50 27.45 -11.11
N VAL A 287 -7.13 28.42 -11.97
CA VAL A 287 -7.65 28.56 -13.34
C VAL A 287 -6.62 28.02 -14.32
N GLY A 288 -7.04 27.11 -15.20
CA GLY A 288 -6.15 26.53 -16.21
C GLY A 288 -6.87 25.65 -17.22
N THR A 289 -6.07 25.04 -18.11
CA THR A 289 -6.57 24.19 -19.20
C THR A 289 -5.88 22.85 -19.20
N ILE A 290 -6.66 21.77 -19.33
CA ILE A 290 -6.17 20.42 -19.61
C ILE A 290 -6.71 19.99 -20.96
N ARG A 291 -5.81 19.62 -21.88
CA ARG A 291 -6.18 19.08 -23.19
C ARG A 291 -5.76 17.61 -23.26
N ILE A 292 -6.71 16.74 -23.62
CA ILE A 292 -6.48 15.32 -23.83
C ILE A 292 -6.79 15.03 -25.29
N SER A 293 -5.83 14.49 -26.03
CA SER A 293 -6.03 14.11 -27.43
C SER A 293 -5.48 12.71 -27.68
N ALA A 294 -6.04 12.02 -28.67
CA ALA A 294 -5.49 10.77 -29.13
C ALA A 294 -5.49 10.72 -30.66
N ARG A 295 -4.42 10.13 -31.23
CA ARG A 295 -4.29 9.92 -32.66
C ARG A 295 -3.61 8.59 -32.96
N ARG A 296 -3.82 8.06 -34.15
CA ARG A 296 -3.03 6.95 -34.68
C ARG A 296 -1.76 7.53 -35.33
N ASP A 297 -0.63 6.93 -34.97
CA ASP A 297 0.69 7.27 -35.53
C ASP A 297 1.37 5.98 -35.98
N GLY A 298 1.17 5.60 -37.24
CA GLY A 298 1.66 4.35 -37.80
C GLY A 298 1.08 3.12 -37.06
N ASP A 299 1.98 2.31 -36.49
CA ASP A 299 1.64 1.09 -35.75
C ASP A 299 1.34 1.36 -34.27
N HIS A 300 1.23 2.61 -33.86
CA HIS A 300 0.97 3.01 -32.49
C HIS A 300 -0.22 3.94 -32.40
N HIS A 301 -0.83 3.98 -31.22
CA HIS A 301 -1.73 5.01 -30.78
C HIS A 301 -1.00 5.95 -29.85
N GLU A 302 -1.07 7.24 -30.10
CA GLU A 302 -0.51 8.27 -29.23
C GLU A 302 -1.65 8.96 -28.47
N ILE A 303 -1.59 8.92 -27.14
CA ILE A 303 -2.49 9.66 -26.24
C ILE A 303 -1.65 10.76 -25.61
N CYS A 304 -2.07 11.99 -25.79
CA CYS A 304 -1.38 13.18 -25.31
C CYS A 304 -2.25 13.90 -24.26
N ILE A 305 -1.65 14.22 -23.11
CA ILE A 305 -2.28 14.98 -22.02
C ILE A 305 -1.40 16.20 -21.79
N VAL A 306 -1.97 17.40 -22.00
CA VAL A 306 -1.29 18.68 -21.89
C VAL A 306 -1.99 19.52 -20.84
N ASP A 307 -1.25 20.02 -19.88
CA ASP A 307 -1.71 21.04 -18.94
C ASP A 307 -0.89 22.34 -19.09
N ASP A 308 -1.47 23.43 -18.67
CA ASP A 308 -0.82 24.72 -18.58
C ASP A 308 -0.50 25.13 -17.13
N GLY A 309 -0.36 24.15 -16.22
CA GLY A 309 -0.03 24.36 -14.81
C GLY A 309 1.38 24.89 -14.57
N MET A 310 1.85 24.78 -13.32
CA MET A 310 3.16 25.32 -12.90
C MET A 310 4.36 24.75 -13.67
N GLY A 311 4.22 23.56 -14.26
CA GLY A 311 5.32 22.85 -14.91
C GLY A 311 6.36 22.31 -13.93
N LEU A 312 7.53 21.95 -14.49
CA LEU A 312 8.67 21.40 -13.73
C LEU A 312 9.95 22.08 -14.21
N ASP A 313 10.86 22.35 -13.29
CA ASP A 313 12.21 22.76 -13.65
C ASP A 313 13.04 21.58 -14.23
N GLU A 314 14.24 21.85 -14.76
CA GLU A 314 15.08 20.83 -15.38
C GLU A 314 15.49 19.71 -14.42
N ASN A 315 15.74 20.02 -13.14
CA ASN A 315 16.16 19.06 -12.13
C ASN A 315 14.97 18.18 -11.71
N GLU A 316 13.81 18.78 -11.51
CA GLU A 316 12.57 18.09 -11.20
C GLU A 316 12.17 17.16 -12.34
N LEU A 317 12.22 17.64 -13.58
CA LEU A 317 11.92 16.85 -14.78
C LEU A 317 12.88 15.67 -14.92
N ALA A 318 14.18 15.89 -14.69
CA ALA A 318 15.18 14.83 -14.70
C ALA A 318 14.92 13.77 -13.62
N ASN A 319 14.43 14.17 -12.45
CA ASN A 319 14.06 13.26 -11.38
C ASN A 319 12.77 12.51 -11.67
N VAL A 320 11.75 13.18 -12.19
CA VAL A 320 10.46 12.56 -12.58
C VAL A 320 10.67 11.50 -13.66
N ARG A 321 11.53 11.76 -14.63
CA ARG A 321 11.87 10.81 -15.72
C ARG A 321 12.59 9.55 -15.26
N LYS A 322 13.11 9.53 -14.03
CA LYS A 322 13.69 8.29 -13.45
C LYS A 322 12.63 7.30 -12.98
N PHE A 323 11.38 7.74 -12.80
CA PHE A 323 10.24 6.96 -12.33
C PHE A 323 10.54 6.16 -11.05
N ILE A 324 11.27 6.76 -10.12
CA ILE A 324 11.64 6.12 -8.85
C ILE A 324 10.44 6.23 -7.88
N PRO A 325 9.91 5.09 -7.39
CA PRO A 325 8.80 5.11 -6.43
C PRO A 325 9.16 5.80 -5.12
N GLY A 326 8.19 6.51 -4.52
CA GLY A 326 8.38 7.22 -3.26
C GLY A 326 9.16 8.54 -3.42
N ASN A 327 9.48 8.97 -4.65
CA ASN A 327 10.10 10.26 -4.89
C ASN A 327 9.03 11.27 -5.30
N SER A 328 8.66 12.17 -4.40
CA SER A 328 7.69 13.23 -4.62
C SER A 328 8.23 14.57 -4.14
N SER A 329 8.10 15.60 -4.96
CA SER A 329 8.32 17.00 -4.55
C SER A 329 7.08 17.61 -3.87
N LYS A 330 5.93 16.92 -3.92
CA LYS A 330 4.66 17.38 -3.36
C LYS A 330 4.54 16.99 -1.88
N ASN A 331 4.06 17.92 -1.04
CA ASN A 331 3.88 17.70 0.40
C ASN A 331 2.93 16.53 0.76
N ASN A 332 1.93 16.24 -0.09
CA ASN A 332 0.95 15.17 0.13
C ASN A 332 0.96 14.13 -1.00
N GLY A 333 2.05 14.04 -1.77
CA GLY A 333 2.18 13.08 -2.86
C GLY A 333 2.91 11.82 -2.40
N THR A 334 2.36 10.64 -2.65
CA THR A 334 3.00 9.35 -2.33
C THR A 334 4.23 9.05 -3.19
N GLY A 335 4.44 9.78 -4.28
CA GLY A 335 5.52 9.53 -5.23
C GLY A 335 5.40 8.24 -6.05
N TYR A 336 4.28 7.54 -5.93
CA TYR A 336 4.03 6.28 -6.66
C TYR A 336 3.24 6.46 -7.95
N GLY A 337 2.49 7.53 -8.11
CA GLY A 337 1.55 7.70 -9.22
C GLY A 337 2.19 7.56 -10.61
N LEU A 338 3.29 8.29 -10.88
CA LEU A 338 4.01 8.22 -12.16
C LEU A 338 4.75 6.87 -12.37
N PRO A 339 5.47 6.32 -11.38
CA PRO A 339 6.03 4.97 -11.47
C PRO A 339 4.99 3.87 -11.77
N ILE A 340 3.81 3.92 -11.14
CA ILE A 340 2.71 2.99 -11.42
C ILE A 340 2.22 3.18 -12.85
N ALA A 341 2.00 4.42 -13.28
CA ALA A 341 1.52 4.73 -14.62
C ALA A 341 2.51 4.26 -15.69
N GLN A 342 3.81 4.55 -15.53
CA GLN A 342 4.85 4.05 -16.42
C GLN A 342 4.86 2.52 -16.49
N ARG A 343 4.75 1.84 -15.35
CA ARG A 343 4.71 0.38 -15.31
C ARG A 343 3.51 -0.18 -16.07
N TYR A 344 2.33 0.45 -15.95
CA TYR A 344 1.14 0.03 -16.69
C TYR A 344 1.26 0.32 -18.19
N VAL A 345 1.86 1.43 -18.60
CA VAL A 345 2.19 1.70 -20.01
C VAL A 345 3.16 0.63 -20.55
N THR A 346 4.23 0.34 -19.83
CA THR A 346 5.20 -0.72 -20.21
C THR A 346 4.55 -2.09 -20.26
N PHE A 347 3.63 -2.42 -19.33
CA PHE A 347 2.84 -3.66 -19.37
C PHE A 347 2.07 -3.79 -20.68
N HIS A 348 1.60 -2.70 -21.28
CA HIS A 348 0.94 -2.70 -22.59
C HIS A 348 1.91 -2.70 -23.78
N GLY A 349 3.23 -2.77 -23.54
CA GLY A 349 4.24 -2.68 -24.59
C GLY A 349 4.45 -1.25 -25.09
N GLY A 350 3.96 -0.27 -24.36
CA GLY A 350 4.03 1.14 -24.72
C GLY A 350 5.24 1.87 -24.15
N THR A 351 5.36 3.14 -24.53
CA THR A 351 6.37 4.09 -24.06
C THR A 351 5.70 5.34 -23.49
N LEU A 352 6.38 5.96 -22.51
CA LEU A 352 5.94 7.17 -21.83
C LEU A 352 6.99 8.25 -21.98
N GLU A 353 6.59 9.42 -22.47
CA GLU A 353 7.43 10.61 -22.58
C GLU A 353 6.80 11.75 -21.78
N ILE A 354 7.62 12.49 -21.03
CA ILE A 354 7.18 13.66 -20.26
C ILE A 354 8.05 14.84 -20.69
N GLN A 355 7.40 15.91 -21.13
CA GLN A 355 8.02 17.19 -21.46
C GLN A 355 7.40 18.24 -20.55
N SER A 356 8.21 19.10 -19.94
CA SER A 356 7.74 20.15 -19.04
C SER A 356 8.70 21.32 -19.05
N GLN A 357 8.17 22.49 -18.77
CA GLN A 357 8.94 23.71 -18.58
C GLN A 357 8.31 24.49 -17.42
N ASP A 358 9.13 24.97 -16.52
CA ASP A 358 8.71 25.83 -15.41
C ASP A 358 7.85 27.02 -15.89
N GLY A 359 6.70 27.19 -15.23
CA GLY A 359 5.70 28.23 -15.57
C GLY A 359 4.92 28.02 -16.88
N LYS A 360 5.14 26.92 -17.63
CA LYS A 360 4.48 26.67 -18.92
C LYS A 360 3.63 25.41 -18.99
N GLY A 361 3.66 24.59 -17.93
CA GLY A 361 2.91 23.37 -17.87
C GLY A 361 3.66 22.12 -18.30
N THR A 362 2.92 21.03 -18.44
CA THR A 362 3.47 19.70 -18.74
C THR A 362 2.73 19.04 -19.89
N THR A 363 3.48 18.31 -20.70
CA THR A 363 2.96 17.43 -21.74
C THR A 363 3.37 15.99 -21.45
N VAL A 364 2.40 15.12 -21.33
CA VAL A 364 2.59 13.67 -21.17
C VAL A 364 2.15 12.98 -22.46
N VAL A 365 3.04 12.23 -23.08
CA VAL A 365 2.77 11.46 -24.29
C VAL A 365 2.89 9.97 -24.00
N VAL A 366 1.80 9.24 -24.20
CA VAL A 366 1.73 7.78 -24.06
C VAL A 366 1.60 7.18 -25.45
N ARG A 367 2.55 6.36 -25.88
CA ARG A 367 2.49 5.60 -27.13
C ARG A 367 2.22 4.14 -26.83
N LEU A 368 1.16 3.58 -27.39
CA LEU A 368 0.74 2.20 -27.20
C LEU A 368 0.69 1.48 -28.56
N PRO A 369 1.10 0.22 -28.67
CA PRO A 369 0.96 -0.56 -29.89
C PRO A 369 -0.50 -0.63 -30.33
N ALA A 370 -0.77 -0.44 -31.63
CA ALA A 370 -2.11 -0.59 -32.20
C ALA A 370 -2.59 -2.04 -32.21
N GLU A 371 -1.64 -2.98 -32.21
CA GLU A 371 -1.88 -4.43 -32.20
C GLU A 371 -1.08 -5.05 -31.05
N ILE A 372 -1.51 -6.22 -30.58
CA ILE A 372 -0.76 -6.97 -29.55
C ILE A 372 0.48 -7.53 -30.25
N PRO A 373 1.70 -7.23 -29.80
CA PRO A 373 2.88 -7.93 -30.29
C PRO A 373 2.73 -9.43 -30.04
N GLU A 374 3.01 -10.24 -31.09
CA GLU A 374 3.02 -11.71 -31.00
C GLU A 374 4.01 -12.27 -29.96
#